data_9d311f65d9cf0d3f9efe25a1bc6025a4
#
_entry.id   9d311f65d9cf0d3f9efe25a1bc6025a4
#
_cell.length_a   1.000
_cell.length_b   1.000
_cell.length_c   1.000
_cell.angle_alpha   90.00
_cell.angle_beta   90.00
_cell.angle_gamma   90.00
#
_symmetry.space_group_name_H-M   'P 1'
#
loop_
_entity.id
_entity.type
_entity.pdbx_description
1 polymer ?
#
loop_
_entity_poly.entity_id
_entity_poly.type
_entity_poly.pdbx_seq_one_letter_code
_entity_poly.pdbx_strand_id
1 'polypeptide(L)'
;MAKKKPAPAKKPAKKAAPSNKVAKKATAKPTAKAAKQPAKKTVEKKSAPAPKAEIKKAAPSRPKKPIKHIAIAGNIGAGKTTLTKILSKHFGWLPHFEDVENNPYLNDFYEDMPRWSFNLQVYFLNSRFRQIIEIQKGEEVVIQDRTIHEDAMIFAPNLHGMGLMSTRDFENYTKLFETISSLIRPPDLLIYLKASVPTLVNQIQKRGRDYEDNLRLDYIRRLNDFYEKWISTYKEGRILVIDVDDCNFAEEDEAKAAVINKVNAELFGLF
;
A
#
# COMPACT_ATOMS: atom_id res chain seq x y z
N MET A 1 33.78 -58.56 -7.44
CA MET A 1 33.09 -58.16 -6.17
C MET A 1 31.79 -57.48 -6.51
N ALA A 2 30.68 -58.14 -6.24
CA ALA A 2 29.35 -57.80 -6.70
C ALA A 2 28.70 -56.69 -5.87
N LYS A 3 28.16 -55.65 -6.51
CA LYS A 3 27.38 -54.56 -5.85
C LYS A 3 25.93 -55.03 -5.62
N LYS A 4 25.50 -55.12 -4.36
CA LYS A 4 24.10 -55.36 -3.96
C LYS A 4 23.26 -54.11 -4.14
N LYS A 5 22.11 -54.24 -4.84
CA LYS A 5 21.03 -53.28 -4.91
C LYS A 5 20.20 -53.32 -3.61
N PRO A 6 19.70 -52.17 -3.10
CA PRO A 6 18.70 -52.17 -2.03
C PRO A 6 17.29 -52.30 -2.60
N ALA A 7 16.40 -52.95 -1.83
CA ALA A 7 15.02 -53.28 -2.13
C ALA A 7 14.06 -52.06 -1.91
N PRO A 8 12.84 -52.08 -2.51
CA PRO A 8 11.88 -50.95 -2.46
C PRO A 8 11.05 -50.91 -1.19
N ALA A 9 10.83 -49.72 -0.64
CA ALA A 9 10.04 -49.47 0.55
C ALA A 9 8.51 -49.53 0.27
N LYS A 10 7.76 -50.10 1.20
CA LYS A 10 6.33 -50.30 1.19
C LYS A 10 5.53 -49.01 1.43
N LYS A 11 4.44 -48.82 0.68
CA LYS A 11 3.42 -47.77 0.88
C LYS A 11 2.59 -48.06 2.16
N PRO A 12 2.22 -47.05 2.96
CA PRO A 12 1.18 -47.23 3.96
C PRO A 12 -0.21 -46.88 3.43
N ALA A 13 -1.19 -47.62 3.97
CA ALA A 13 -2.59 -47.70 3.57
C ALA A 13 -3.43 -46.47 3.94
N LYS A 14 -4.46 -46.23 3.14
CA LYS A 14 -5.57 -45.29 3.36
C LYS A 14 -6.37 -45.66 4.60
N LYS A 15 -6.68 -44.69 5.46
CA LYS A 15 -7.79 -44.76 6.43
C LYS A 15 -8.89 -43.80 6.04
N ALA A 16 -10.10 -44.38 6.05
CA ALA A 16 -11.35 -43.76 5.65
C ALA A 16 -11.90 -42.77 6.68
N ALA A 17 -12.68 -41.82 6.19
CA ALA A 17 -13.44 -40.82 6.94
C ALA A 17 -14.72 -41.47 7.57
N PRO A 18 -15.26 -40.92 8.65
CA PRO A 18 -16.68 -41.11 8.98
C PRO A 18 -17.51 -39.90 8.60
N SER A 19 -18.60 -40.20 7.88
CA SER A 19 -19.73 -39.34 7.61
C SER A 19 -20.54 -39.07 8.88
N ASN A 20 -21.06 -37.85 9.04
CA ASN A 20 -22.18 -37.63 9.95
C ASN A 20 -23.27 -36.79 9.30
N LYS A 21 -24.49 -37.36 9.37
CA LYS A 21 -25.75 -36.91 8.77
C LYS A 21 -26.46 -35.86 9.63
N VAL A 22 -26.94 -34.84 8.97
CA VAL A 22 -28.30 -34.22 8.97
C VAL A 22 -29.11 -34.23 10.28
N ALA A 23 -29.53 -33.04 10.71
CA ALA A 23 -30.89 -32.81 11.23
C ALA A 23 -31.40 -31.42 10.85
N LYS A 24 -32.43 -31.42 9.99
CA LYS A 24 -33.38 -30.30 9.75
C LYS A 24 -34.25 -30.10 10.97
N LYS A 25 -34.55 -28.86 11.37
CA LYS A 25 -35.86 -28.55 11.95
C LYS A 25 -36.28 -27.11 11.59
N ALA A 26 -37.51 -27.05 11.17
CA ALA A 26 -38.21 -25.96 10.54
C ALA A 26 -38.97 -25.07 11.55
N THR A 27 -39.36 -23.90 11.06
CA THR A 27 -40.57 -23.11 11.30
C THR A 27 -40.76 -22.36 12.62
N ALA A 28 -40.96 -21.05 12.54
CA ALA A 28 -42.27 -20.39 12.74
C ALA A 28 -42.13 -18.85 12.58
N LYS A 29 -42.97 -18.29 11.70
CA LYS A 29 -43.47 -16.90 11.76
C LYS A 29 -44.54 -16.80 12.86
N PRO A 30 -44.76 -15.62 13.47
CA PRO A 30 -46.07 -14.99 13.26
C PRO A 30 -46.02 -13.44 13.07
N THR A 31 -46.81 -13.01 12.11
CA THR A 31 -47.98 -12.11 12.09
C THR A 31 -47.89 -10.68 12.67
N ALA A 32 -48.30 -9.80 11.78
CA ALA A 32 -48.57 -8.40 11.91
C ALA A 32 -49.65 -8.04 12.94
N LYS A 33 -49.52 -6.82 13.53
CA LYS A 33 -50.66 -6.07 14.05
C LYS A 33 -50.51 -4.59 13.71
N ALA A 34 -51.48 -4.13 12.96
CA ALA A 34 -51.74 -2.71 12.64
C ALA A 34 -52.41 -2.02 13.87
N ALA A 35 -52.11 -0.78 14.09
CA ALA A 35 -52.98 0.16 14.85
C ALA A 35 -52.67 1.62 14.45
N LYS A 36 -53.60 2.20 13.71
CA LYS A 36 -54.37 3.45 13.88
C LYS A 36 -53.57 4.75 14.12
N GLN A 37 -53.71 5.62 13.13
CA GLN A 37 -53.61 7.09 13.20
C GLN A 37 -54.73 7.67 14.09
N PRO A 38 -54.54 8.86 14.70
CA PRO A 38 -55.56 9.88 14.70
C PRO A 38 -55.10 11.25 14.08
N ALA A 39 -56.14 11.98 13.72
CA ALA A 39 -56.26 13.11 12.83
C ALA A 39 -55.63 14.43 13.27
N LYS A 40 -55.38 15.26 12.24
CA LYS A 40 -55.20 16.69 12.11
C LYS A 40 -55.66 17.58 13.25
N LYS A 41 -54.80 18.56 13.63
CA LYS A 41 -55.21 19.94 13.94
C LYS A 41 -54.28 20.93 13.25
N THR A 42 -54.88 21.70 12.37
CA THR A 42 -54.33 22.88 11.72
C THR A 42 -54.20 24.00 12.73
N VAL A 43 -52.99 24.58 12.86
CA VAL A 43 -52.82 25.87 13.55
C VAL A 43 -51.97 26.74 12.60
N GLU A 44 -52.60 27.75 12.06
CA GLU A 44 -51.94 28.87 11.38
C GLU A 44 -50.98 29.55 12.37
N LYS A 45 -49.75 29.77 11.97
CA LYS A 45 -48.82 30.67 12.63
C LYS A 45 -48.16 31.61 11.62
N LYS A 46 -48.42 32.89 11.87
CA LYS A 46 -47.93 34.11 11.24
C LYS A 46 -46.43 34.02 10.89
N SER A 47 -46.13 34.51 9.69
CA SER A 47 -44.80 34.77 9.18
C SER A 47 -44.06 35.82 10.03
N ALA A 48 -42.90 35.40 10.54
CA ALA A 48 -41.87 36.27 11.08
C ALA A 48 -40.75 36.47 10.04
N PRO A 49 -40.12 37.67 9.98
CA PRO A 49 -39.14 37.97 8.94
C PRO A 49 -37.84 37.15 9.10
N ALA A 50 -37.27 36.72 7.96
CA ALA A 50 -36.04 35.97 7.88
C ALA A 50 -34.87 36.75 8.52
N PRO A 51 -34.00 36.06 9.31
CA PRO A 51 -32.79 36.69 9.79
C PRO A 51 -31.77 36.84 8.64
N LYS A 52 -31.23 38.07 8.51
CA LYS A 52 -30.14 38.39 7.59
C LYS A 52 -28.97 37.44 7.88
N ALA A 53 -28.53 36.71 6.83
CA ALA A 53 -27.34 35.88 6.87
C ALA A 53 -26.12 36.76 7.18
N GLU A 54 -25.58 36.65 8.38
CA GLU A 54 -24.24 37.14 8.70
C GLU A 54 -23.22 36.30 7.90
N ILE A 55 -22.53 36.97 6.98
CA ILE A 55 -21.36 36.41 6.30
C ILE A 55 -20.30 36.16 7.39
N LYS A 56 -20.20 34.93 7.87
CA LYS A 56 -19.07 34.50 8.70
C LYS A 56 -17.79 34.75 7.90
N LYS A 57 -17.02 35.77 8.29
CA LYS A 57 -15.64 35.95 7.80
C LYS A 57 -14.91 34.63 8.00
N ALA A 58 -14.42 34.05 6.91
CA ALA A 58 -13.57 32.87 6.94
C ALA A 58 -12.42 33.12 7.92
N ALA A 59 -12.22 32.20 8.83
CA ALA A 59 -11.08 32.25 9.75
C ALA A 59 -9.78 32.31 8.94
N PRO A 60 -8.77 33.07 9.37
CA PRO A 60 -7.50 33.14 8.64
C PRO A 60 -6.93 31.73 8.50
N SER A 61 -6.72 31.33 7.25
CA SER A 61 -6.10 30.03 6.93
C SER A 61 -4.73 29.98 7.63
N ARG A 62 -4.52 28.96 8.47
CA ARG A 62 -3.20 28.69 9.07
C ARG A 62 -2.18 28.67 7.93
N PRO A 63 -0.98 29.27 8.08
CA PRO A 63 0.05 29.20 7.08
C PRO A 63 0.30 27.74 6.74
N LYS A 64 0.09 27.35 5.48
CA LYS A 64 0.34 26.00 5.02
C LYS A 64 1.82 25.73 5.23
N LYS A 65 2.16 24.71 6.05
CA LYS A 65 3.54 24.25 6.23
C LYS A 65 4.16 24.01 4.85
N PRO A 66 5.38 24.47 4.58
CA PRO A 66 6.02 24.22 3.31
C PRO A 66 6.12 22.71 3.04
N ILE A 67 5.73 22.30 1.84
CA ILE A 67 5.84 20.92 1.38
C ILE A 67 7.31 20.63 1.16
N LYS A 68 7.81 19.53 1.72
CA LYS A 68 9.21 19.11 1.59
C LYS A 68 9.37 17.66 1.15
N HIS A 69 8.40 16.79 1.49
CA HIS A 69 8.51 15.35 1.24
C HIS A 69 7.25 14.82 0.58
N ILE A 70 7.39 14.42 -0.67
CA ILE A 70 6.39 13.64 -1.40
C ILE A 70 6.90 12.21 -1.52
N ALA A 71 6.05 11.22 -1.28
CA ALA A 71 6.42 9.82 -1.42
C ALA A 71 5.49 9.09 -2.37
N ILE A 72 6.02 8.17 -3.16
CA ILE A 72 5.25 7.32 -4.07
C ILE A 72 5.28 5.89 -3.54
N ALA A 73 4.11 5.33 -3.25
CA ALA A 73 3.91 3.96 -2.82
C ALA A 73 3.19 3.15 -3.90
N GLY A 74 3.38 1.83 -3.86
CA GLY A 74 2.71 0.90 -4.75
C GLY A 74 3.49 -0.39 -4.94
N ASN A 75 2.83 -1.43 -5.40
CA ASN A 75 3.39 -2.76 -5.56
C ASN A 75 4.54 -2.81 -6.58
N ILE A 76 5.26 -3.93 -6.64
CA ILE A 76 6.25 -4.20 -7.68
C ILE A 76 5.53 -4.14 -9.05
N GLY A 77 6.08 -3.40 -10.00
CA GLY A 77 5.45 -3.19 -11.31
C GLY A 77 4.46 -2.04 -11.40
N ALA A 78 4.07 -1.36 -10.30
CA ALA A 78 3.05 -0.29 -10.33
C ALA A 78 3.49 1.01 -11.03
N GLY A 79 4.74 1.16 -11.46
CA GLY A 79 5.22 2.35 -12.19
C GLY A 79 5.78 3.47 -11.32
N LYS A 80 6.08 3.21 -10.03
CA LYS A 80 6.62 4.22 -9.08
C LYS A 80 7.79 5.02 -9.63
N THR A 81 8.84 4.33 -10.08
CA THR A 81 10.07 4.97 -10.60
C THR A 81 9.78 5.85 -11.82
N THR A 82 8.88 5.42 -12.69
CA THR A 82 8.44 6.19 -13.86
C THR A 82 7.74 7.47 -13.42
N LEU A 83 6.78 7.35 -12.48
CA LEU A 83 6.06 8.52 -11.97
C LEU A 83 7.00 9.47 -11.20
N THR A 84 7.94 8.94 -10.40
CA THR A 84 8.97 9.74 -9.73
C THR A 84 9.75 10.59 -10.72
N LYS A 85 10.20 10.01 -11.84
CA LYS A 85 10.93 10.75 -12.91
C LYS A 85 10.05 11.82 -13.57
N ILE A 86 8.78 11.51 -13.85
CA ILE A 86 7.84 12.44 -14.47
C ILE A 86 7.60 13.65 -13.57
N LEU A 87 7.24 13.42 -12.30
CA LEU A 87 6.92 14.49 -11.35
C LEU A 87 8.16 15.30 -10.97
N SER A 88 9.31 14.64 -10.76
CA SER A 88 10.59 15.30 -10.52
C SER A 88 10.93 16.30 -11.65
N LYS A 89 10.83 15.84 -12.91
CA LYS A 89 11.10 16.69 -14.08
C LYS A 89 10.10 17.85 -14.20
N HIS A 90 8.82 17.60 -13.92
CA HIS A 90 7.76 18.62 -14.10
C HIS A 90 7.82 19.71 -13.02
N PHE A 91 7.99 19.31 -11.75
CA PHE A 91 7.96 20.23 -10.61
C PHE A 91 9.34 20.74 -10.16
N GLY A 92 10.42 20.20 -10.73
CA GLY A 92 11.79 20.52 -10.30
C GLY A 92 12.15 19.90 -8.93
N TRP A 93 11.49 18.84 -8.50
CA TRP A 93 11.75 18.17 -7.24
C TRP A 93 12.97 17.24 -7.32
N LEU A 94 13.72 17.14 -6.24
CA LEU A 94 14.85 16.21 -6.13
C LEU A 94 14.34 14.76 -6.00
N PRO A 95 14.69 13.86 -6.94
CA PRO A 95 14.24 12.47 -6.84
C PRO A 95 15.16 11.64 -5.94
N HIS A 96 14.60 10.91 -5.00
CA HIS A 96 15.27 9.86 -4.25
C HIS A 96 14.74 8.49 -4.70
N PHE A 97 15.56 7.76 -5.43
CA PHE A 97 15.22 6.42 -5.93
C PHE A 97 15.54 5.33 -4.92
N GLU A 98 14.87 4.18 -5.08
CA GLU A 98 15.23 2.95 -4.39
C GLU A 98 16.62 2.48 -4.87
N ASP A 99 17.53 2.23 -3.92
CA ASP A 99 18.87 1.72 -4.22
C ASP A 99 18.81 0.19 -4.45
N VAL A 100 18.37 -0.18 -5.64
CA VAL A 100 18.23 -1.58 -6.06
C VAL A 100 19.55 -2.09 -6.64
N GLU A 101 20.24 -1.26 -7.44
CA GLU A 101 21.44 -1.67 -8.20
C GLU A 101 22.65 -1.95 -7.30
N ASN A 102 22.78 -1.18 -6.21
CA ASN A 102 23.88 -1.33 -5.26
C ASN A 102 23.51 -2.19 -4.04
N ASN A 103 22.35 -2.85 -4.07
CA ASN A 103 21.90 -3.67 -2.94
C ASN A 103 22.63 -5.03 -2.93
N PRO A 104 23.53 -5.28 -1.93
CA PRO A 104 24.35 -6.48 -1.92
C PRO A 104 23.58 -7.76 -1.59
N TYR A 105 22.30 -7.64 -1.15
CA TYR A 105 21.49 -8.76 -0.72
C TYR A 105 20.41 -9.15 -1.73
N LEU A 106 20.18 -8.35 -2.77
CA LEU A 106 19.00 -8.52 -3.60
C LEU A 106 19.04 -9.81 -4.43
N ASN A 107 20.17 -10.10 -5.06
CA ASN A 107 20.36 -11.34 -5.84
C ASN A 107 20.30 -12.56 -4.92
N ASP A 108 21.06 -12.55 -3.84
CA ASP A 108 21.08 -13.64 -2.84
C ASP A 108 19.68 -13.89 -2.27
N PHE A 109 18.88 -12.84 -2.07
CA PHE A 109 17.52 -12.97 -1.59
C PHE A 109 16.62 -13.73 -2.58
N TYR A 110 16.71 -13.45 -3.87
CA TYR A 110 15.92 -14.17 -4.87
C TYR A 110 16.37 -15.63 -5.05
N GLU A 111 17.62 -15.95 -4.73
CA GLU A 111 18.14 -17.32 -4.72
C GLU A 111 17.73 -18.10 -3.46
N ASP A 112 17.81 -17.48 -2.27
CA ASP A 112 17.46 -18.10 -0.97
C ASP A 112 16.73 -17.10 -0.07
N MET A 113 15.43 -16.89 -0.35
CA MET A 113 14.60 -15.98 0.42
C MET A 113 14.60 -16.24 1.93
N PRO A 114 14.49 -17.50 2.43
CA PRO A 114 14.52 -17.76 3.87
C PRO A 114 15.81 -17.30 4.55
N ARG A 115 16.94 -17.45 3.88
CA ARG A 115 18.25 -17.07 4.42
C ARG A 115 18.43 -15.56 4.47
N TRP A 116 17.97 -14.84 3.45
CA TRP A 116 18.33 -13.44 3.22
C TRP A 116 17.22 -12.42 3.49
N SER A 117 15.98 -12.86 3.78
CA SER A 117 14.84 -11.98 4.02
C SER A 117 15.10 -10.91 5.07
N PHE A 118 15.63 -11.28 6.24
CA PHE A 118 15.92 -10.34 7.32
C PHE A 118 16.99 -9.33 6.91
N ASN A 119 18.09 -9.81 6.33
CA ASN A 119 19.21 -8.96 5.90
C ASN A 119 18.76 -7.92 4.86
N LEU A 120 17.99 -8.36 3.86
CA LEU A 120 17.45 -7.48 2.83
C LEU A 120 16.51 -6.40 3.42
N GLN A 121 15.60 -6.79 4.31
CA GLN A 121 14.67 -5.86 4.92
C GLN A 121 15.37 -4.84 5.83
N VAL A 122 16.39 -5.24 6.57
CA VAL A 122 17.22 -4.31 7.37
C VAL A 122 18.01 -3.36 6.47
N TYR A 123 18.53 -3.83 5.34
CA TYR A 123 19.22 -2.98 4.36
C TYR A 123 18.29 -1.89 3.83
N PHE A 124 17.10 -2.25 3.34
CA PHE A 124 16.13 -1.29 2.84
C PHE A 124 15.67 -0.31 3.92
N LEU A 125 15.39 -0.79 5.13
CA LEU A 125 15.00 0.04 6.26
C LEU A 125 16.07 1.10 6.55
N ASN A 126 17.34 0.70 6.61
CA ASN A 126 18.47 1.61 6.85
C ASN A 126 18.64 2.62 5.71
N SER A 127 18.59 2.17 4.45
CA SER A 127 18.73 3.04 3.27
C SER A 127 17.66 4.13 3.25
N ARG A 128 16.39 3.77 3.46
CA ARG A 128 15.27 4.72 3.50
C ARG A 128 15.30 5.64 4.70
N PHE A 129 15.71 5.13 5.85
CA PHE A 129 15.88 5.98 7.03
C PHE A 129 16.91 7.08 6.78
N ARG A 130 18.07 6.75 6.17
CA ARG A 130 19.07 7.75 5.79
C ARG A 130 18.49 8.79 4.83
N GLN A 131 17.78 8.37 3.78
CA GLN A 131 17.11 9.29 2.85
C GLN A 131 16.13 10.22 3.59
N ILE A 132 15.29 9.71 4.50
CA ILE A 132 14.34 10.53 5.25
C ILE A 132 15.06 11.55 6.14
N ILE A 133 16.17 11.17 6.79
CA ILE A 133 16.98 12.11 7.59
C ILE A 133 17.57 13.22 6.71
N GLU A 134 18.02 12.89 5.50
CA GLU A 134 18.51 13.88 4.52
C GLU A 134 17.39 14.83 4.08
N ILE A 135 16.20 14.29 3.76
CA ILE A 135 15.01 15.08 3.42
C ILE A 135 14.62 16.03 4.55
N GLN A 136 14.65 15.56 5.80
CA GLN A 136 14.28 16.39 6.95
C GLN A 136 15.26 17.52 7.23
N LYS A 137 16.54 17.32 6.92
CA LYS A 137 17.60 18.33 7.09
C LYS A 137 17.70 19.29 5.91
N GLY A 138 17.35 18.84 4.70
CA GLY A 138 17.42 19.63 3.48
C GLY A 138 16.34 20.71 3.40
N GLU A 139 16.50 21.62 2.45
CA GLU A 139 15.55 22.70 2.15
C GLU A 139 14.74 22.44 0.89
N GLU A 140 15.20 21.54 0.04
CA GLU A 140 14.59 21.20 -1.23
C GLU A 140 13.33 20.33 -1.05
N VAL A 141 12.46 20.40 -2.03
CA VAL A 141 11.31 19.47 -2.12
C VAL A 141 11.80 18.16 -2.73
N VAL A 142 11.61 17.07 -2.02
CA VAL A 142 12.04 15.73 -2.45
C VAL A 142 10.85 14.86 -2.78
N ILE A 143 10.98 14.10 -3.87
CA ILE A 143 10.07 13.03 -4.24
C ILE A 143 10.77 11.68 -4.08
N GLN A 144 10.24 10.82 -3.20
CA GLN A 144 10.85 9.53 -2.84
C GLN A 144 10.10 8.37 -3.50
N ASP A 145 10.84 7.51 -4.20
CA ASP A 145 10.36 6.24 -4.74
C ASP A 145 10.36 5.19 -3.65
N ARG A 146 9.19 4.82 -3.15
CA ARG A 146 8.91 3.92 -2.05
C ARG A 146 9.22 4.49 -0.65
N THR A 147 8.37 4.16 0.30
CA THR A 147 8.46 4.62 1.68
C THR A 147 9.03 3.55 2.61
N ILE A 148 9.56 3.97 3.75
CA ILE A 148 9.97 3.09 4.85
C ILE A 148 8.79 2.29 5.43
N HIS A 149 7.57 2.82 5.32
CA HIS A 149 6.36 2.16 5.79
C HIS A 149 6.00 0.93 4.95
N GLU A 150 6.32 0.93 3.65
CA GLU A 150 6.09 -0.24 2.79
C GLU A 150 6.93 -1.43 3.22
N ASP A 151 8.19 -1.22 3.63
CA ASP A 151 9.03 -2.30 4.14
C ASP A 151 8.44 -2.94 5.39
N ALA A 152 7.96 -2.13 6.32
CA ALA A 152 7.46 -2.59 7.61
C ALA A 152 6.01 -3.09 7.59
N MET A 153 5.14 -2.49 6.75
CA MET A 153 3.71 -2.83 6.72
C MET A 153 3.36 -3.86 5.66
N ILE A 154 4.22 -4.07 4.67
CA ILE A 154 3.93 -4.89 3.48
C ILE A 154 4.95 -6.00 3.31
N PHE A 155 6.24 -5.66 3.08
CA PHE A 155 7.25 -6.66 2.72
C PHE A 155 7.63 -7.57 3.88
N ALA A 156 8.00 -7.03 5.03
CA ALA A 156 8.39 -7.85 6.19
C ALA A 156 7.24 -8.73 6.71
N PRO A 157 5.99 -8.23 6.87
CA PRO A 157 4.86 -9.08 7.24
C PRO A 157 4.54 -10.16 6.19
N ASN A 158 4.68 -9.84 4.90
CA ASN A 158 4.49 -10.85 3.85
C ASN A 158 5.53 -11.97 3.94
N LEU A 159 6.81 -11.63 4.08
CA LEU A 159 7.89 -12.61 4.22
C LEU A 159 7.71 -13.48 5.47
N HIS A 160 7.33 -12.87 6.60
CA HIS A 160 7.01 -13.61 7.83
C HIS A 160 5.80 -14.53 7.63
N GLY A 161 4.71 -14.03 7.05
CA GLY A 161 3.49 -14.80 6.80
C GLY A 161 3.65 -15.92 5.78
N MET A 162 4.69 -15.89 4.95
CA MET A 162 5.09 -16.97 4.03
C MET A 162 6.08 -17.96 4.67
N GLY A 163 6.51 -17.74 5.92
CA GLY A 163 7.53 -18.55 6.58
C GLY A 163 8.96 -18.32 6.07
N LEU A 164 9.18 -17.23 5.31
CA LEU A 164 10.47 -16.85 4.75
C LEU A 164 11.30 -15.97 5.70
N MET A 165 10.68 -15.44 6.76
CA MET A 165 11.33 -14.73 7.86
C MET A 165 10.89 -15.35 9.18
N SER A 166 11.82 -15.64 10.08
CA SER A 166 11.48 -16.23 11.39
C SER A 166 10.68 -15.24 12.25
N THR A 167 9.85 -15.73 13.16
CA THR A 167 9.10 -14.88 14.10
C THR A 167 10.04 -14.00 14.92
N ARG A 168 11.16 -14.56 15.40
CA ARG A 168 12.17 -13.81 16.15
C ARG A 168 12.75 -12.64 15.33
N ASP A 169 13.07 -12.86 14.06
CA ASP A 169 13.65 -11.85 13.19
C ASP A 169 12.61 -10.79 12.82
N PHE A 170 11.36 -11.20 12.57
CA PHE A 170 10.25 -10.30 12.30
C PHE A 170 9.95 -9.40 13.52
N GLU A 171 9.90 -9.94 14.74
CA GLU A 171 9.71 -9.15 15.96
C GLU A 171 10.86 -8.16 16.19
N ASN A 172 12.11 -8.59 15.93
CA ASN A 172 13.26 -7.69 16.04
C ASN A 172 13.21 -6.56 15.00
N TYR A 173 12.86 -6.89 13.76
CA TYR A 173 12.67 -5.93 12.68
C TYR A 173 11.57 -4.90 13.03
N THR A 174 10.44 -5.38 13.54
CA THR A 174 9.32 -4.52 13.94
C THR A 174 9.72 -3.53 15.02
N LYS A 175 10.42 -3.98 16.07
CA LYS A 175 10.94 -3.09 17.12
C LYS A 175 11.94 -2.06 16.60
N LEU A 176 12.80 -2.46 15.67
CA LEU A 176 13.73 -1.54 15.00
C LEU A 176 12.97 -0.47 14.21
N PHE A 177 11.97 -0.89 13.42
CA PHE A 177 11.10 0.04 12.67
C PHE A 177 10.35 0.99 13.61
N GLU A 178 9.75 0.52 14.71
CA GLU A 178 9.05 1.35 15.69
C GLU A 178 9.98 2.42 16.27
N THR A 179 11.22 2.04 16.61
CA THR A 179 12.23 2.97 17.11
C THR A 179 12.57 4.04 16.07
N ILE A 180 12.84 3.64 14.83
CA ILE A 180 13.17 4.54 13.72
C ILE A 180 11.98 5.44 13.40
N SER A 181 10.77 4.89 13.34
CA SER A 181 9.52 5.60 13.03
C SER A 181 9.25 6.74 14.02
N SER A 182 9.64 6.59 15.28
CA SER A 182 9.51 7.66 16.30
C SER A 182 10.41 8.88 16.04
N LEU A 183 11.43 8.75 15.21
CA LEU A 183 12.41 9.79 14.90
C LEU A 183 12.16 10.52 13.58
N ILE A 184 11.23 10.04 12.78
CA ILE A 184 10.95 10.57 11.45
C ILE A 184 9.54 11.17 11.36
N ARG A 185 9.33 12.00 10.33
CA ARG A 185 8.00 12.55 10.02
C ARG A 185 7.46 11.82 8.79
N PRO A 186 6.15 11.60 8.74
CA PRO A 186 5.51 11.08 7.53
C PRO A 186 5.65 12.07 6.36
N PRO A 187 5.49 11.62 5.12
CA PRO A 187 5.49 12.48 3.95
C PRO A 187 4.34 13.49 4.01
N ASP A 188 4.55 14.68 3.42
CA ASP A 188 3.51 15.71 3.30
C ASP A 188 2.39 15.29 2.34
N LEU A 189 2.73 14.43 1.36
CA LEU A 189 1.78 13.74 0.47
C LEU A 189 2.28 12.32 0.16
N LEU A 190 1.44 11.33 0.36
CA LEU A 190 1.64 9.97 -0.14
C LEU A 190 0.83 9.78 -1.43
N ILE A 191 1.51 9.44 -2.52
CA ILE A 191 0.87 9.05 -3.79
C ILE A 191 0.86 7.54 -3.87
N TYR A 192 -0.32 6.92 -3.81
CA TYR A 192 -0.45 5.47 -3.93
C TYR A 192 -0.86 5.08 -5.35
N LEU A 193 -0.02 4.29 -6.00
CA LEU A 193 -0.30 3.67 -7.30
C LEU A 193 -1.03 2.36 -7.08
N LYS A 194 -2.35 2.39 -7.26
CA LYS A 194 -3.21 1.22 -7.19
C LYS A 194 -3.18 0.51 -8.54
N ALA A 195 -2.95 -0.81 -8.51
CA ALA A 195 -2.93 -1.63 -9.71
C ALA A 195 -3.54 -3.00 -9.44
N SER A 196 -4.21 -3.57 -10.44
CA SER A 196 -4.62 -4.96 -10.41
C SER A 196 -3.42 -5.90 -10.62
N VAL A 197 -3.54 -7.13 -10.11
CA VAL A 197 -2.48 -8.13 -10.26
C VAL A 197 -2.13 -8.41 -11.73
N PRO A 198 -3.08 -8.51 -12.67
CA PRO A 198 -2.76 -8.64 -14.09
C PRO A 198 -1.90 -7.49 -14.63
N THR A 199 -2.24 -6.24 -14.29
CA THR A 199 -1.45 -5.06 -14.69
C THR A 199 -0.04 -5.11 -14.13
N LEU A 200 0.13 -5.46 -12.86
CA LEU A 200 1.44 -5.60 -12.21
C LEU A 200 2.31 -6.63 -12.93
N VAL A 201 1.77 -7.82 -13.19
CA VAL A 201 2.48 -8.90 -13.89
C VAL A 201 2.91 -8.46 -15.29
N ASN A 202 2.00 -7.83 -16.05
CA ASN A 202 2.31 -7.32 -17.38
C ASN A 202 3.44 -6.28 -17.37
N GLN A 203 3.40 -5.34 -16.42
CA GLN A 203 4.44 -4.33 -16.25
C GLN A 203 5.79 -4.91 -15.81
N ILE A 204 5.80 -5.92 -14.93
CA ILE A 204 7.01 -6.64 -14.52
C ILE A 204 7.63 -7.34 -15.73
N GLN A 205 6.86 -8.09 -16.50
CA GLN A 205 7.32 -8.77 -17.71
C GLN A 205 7.86 -7.79 -18.77
N LYS A 206 7.14 -6.66 -18.99
CA LYS A 206 7.58 -5.60 -19.91
C LYS A 206 8.92 -4.97 -19.49
N ARG A 207 9.17 -4.87 -18.17
CA ARG A 207 10.41 -4.32 -17.63
C ARG A 207 11.61 -5.26 -17.80
N GLY A 208 11.40 -6.60 -17.70
CA GLY A 208 12.37 -7.65 -18.00
C GLY A 208 13.63 -7.60 -17.13
N ARG A 209 13.49 -7.57 -15.81
CA ARG A 209 14.62 -7.69 -14.88
C ARG A 209 14.86 -9.15 -14.54
N ASP A 210 16.07 -9.67 -14.79
CA ASP A 210 16.43 -11.09 -14.66
C ASP A 210 16.07 -11.69 -13.28
N TYR A 211 16.28 -10.95 -12.20
CA TYR A 211 15.95 -11.42 -10.84
C TYR A 211 14.45 -11.46 -10.56
N GLU A 212 13.61 -10.82 -11.38
CA GLU A 212 12.16 -10.83 -11.26
C GLU A 212 11.49 -12.01 -11.98
N ASP A 213 12.22 -12.73 -12.82
CA ASP A 213 11.70 -13.90 -13.54
C ASP A 213 11.21 -15.02 -12.60
N ASN A 214 11.77 -15.07 -11.39
CA ASN A 214 11.40 -16.02 -10.36
C ASN A 214 10.26 -15.52 -9.45
N LEU A 215 9.71 -14.31 -9.69
CA LEU A 215 8.61 -13.78 -8.89
C LEU A 215 7.33 -14.57 -9.11
N ARG A 216 6.86 -15.22 -8.04
CA ARG A 216 5.64 -16.01 -8.08
C ARG A 216 4.40 -15.11 -8.05
N LEU A 217 3.39 -15.49 -8.80
CA LEU A 217 2.11 -14.78 -8.84
C LEU A 217 1.45 -14.65 -7.46
N ASP A 218 1.56 -15.68 -6.62
CA ASP A 218 1.02 -15.65 -5.26
C ASP A 218 1.74 -14.61 -4.38
N TYR A 219 3.04 -14.39 -4.59
CA TYR A 219 3.80 -13.34 -3.91
C TYR A 219 3.26 -11.94 -4.26
N ILE A 220 3.11 -11.64 -5.55
CA ILE A 220 2.58 -10.34 -6.02
C ILE A 220 1.15 -10.11 -5.50
N ARG A 221 0.29 -11.14 -5.53
CA ARG A 221 -1.08 -11.05 -5.01
C ARG A 221 -1.11 -10.73 -3.52
N ARG A 222 -0.32 -11.44 -2.72
CA ARG A 222 -0.22 -11.19 -1.27
C ARG A 222 0.28 -9.79 -0.95
N LEU A 223 1.29 -9.31 -1.66
CA LEU A 223 1.72 -7.91 -1.52
C LEU A 223 0.57 -6.95 -1.81
N ASN A 224 -0.21 -7.19 -2.87
CA ASN A 224 -1.34 -6.36 -3.23
C ASN A 224 -2.40 -6.30 -2.12
N ASP A 225 -2.72 -7.45 -1.49
CA ASP A 225 -3.63 -7.52 -0.35
C ASP A 225 -3.12 -6.70 0.86
N PHE A 226 -1.80 -6.75 1.13
CA PHE A 226 -1.18 -5.93 2.16
C PHE A 226 -1.25 -4.44 1.85
N TYR A 227 -1.03 -4.04 0.58
CA TYR A 227 -1.16 -2.64 0.15
C TYR A 227 -2.59 -2.13 0.37
N GLU A 228 -3.61 -2.83 -0.12
CA GLU A 228 -5.01 -2.45 0.05
C GLU A 228 -5.37 -2.30 1.54
N LYS A 229 -4.92 -3.24 2.38
CA LYS A 229 -5.12 -3.19 3.83
C LYS A 229 -4.44 -1.95 4.44
N TRP A 230 -3.17 -1.70 4.12
CA TRP A 230 -2.42 -0.57 4.67
C TRP A 230 -3.05 0.75 4.26
N ILE A 231 -3.35 0.93 2.97
CA ILE A 231 -3.94 2.15 2.44
C ILE A 231 -5.34 2.42 3.01
N SER A 232 -6.16 1.39 3.21
CA SER A 232 -7.50 1.54 3.83
C SER A 232 -7.45 2.05 5.28
N THR A 233 -6.31 1.89 5.95
CA THR A 233 -6.10 2.30 7.34
C THR A 233 -5.13 3.49 7.49
N TYR A 234 -4.60 4.02 6.38
CA TYR A 234 -3.62 5.10 6.41
C TYR A 234 -4.19 6.39 7.03
N LYS A 235 -3.50 6.92 8.04
CA LYS A 235 -3.92 8.13 8.79
C LYS A 235 -2.78 9.12 9.05
N GLU A 236 -1.60 8.85 8.52
CA GLU A 236 -0.40 9.62 8.88
C GLU A 236 -0.29 10.96 8.12
N GLY A 237 -1.06 11.14 7.05
CA GLY A 237 -1.04 12.36 6.24
C GLY A 237 -2.02 12.35 5.07
N ARG A 238 -1.78 13.26 4.12
CA ARG A 238 -2.54 13.32 2.88
C ARG A 238 -2.18 12.14 1.99
N ILE A 239 -3.18 11.60 1.31
CA ILE A 239 -3.00 10.52 0.35
C ILE A 239 -3.73 10.85 -0.95
N LEU A 240 -3.04 10.62 -2.08
CA LEU A 240 -3.60 10.66 -3.42
C LEU A 240 -3.54 9.25 -4.01
N VAL A 241 -4.68 8.68 -4.33
CA VAL A 241 -4.76 7.37 -5.00
C VAL A 241 -4.86 7.59 -6.51
N ILE A 242 -3.97 6.94 -7.26
CA ILE A 242 -3.97 6.90 -8.72
C ILE A 242 -4.18 5.45 -9.14
N ASP A 243 -5.31 5.17 -9.80
CA ASP A 243 -5.57 3.87 -10.41
C ASP A 243 -4.79 3.79 -11.73
N VAL A 244 -3.86 2.85 -11.83
CA VAL A 244 -3.00 2.69 -12.99
C VAL A 244 -3.53 1.70 -14.02
N ASP A 245 -4.61 0.98 -13.69
CA ASP A 245 -5.27 0.10 -14.65
C ASP A 245 -5.93 0.92 -15.76
N ASP A 246 -6.45 2.10 -15.40
CA ASP A 246 -7.13 3.03 -16.31
C ASP A 246 -6.24 4.24 -16.72
N CYS A 247 -4.95 4.26 -16.33
CA CYS A 247 -4.11 5.43 -16.48
C CYS A 247 -2.66 5.08 -16.88
N ASN A 248 -2.42 5.03 -18.19
CA ASN A 248 -1.08 4.77 -18.74
C ASN A 248 -0.23 6.05 -18.85
N PHE A 249 0.07 6.66 -17.71
CA PHE A 249 0.87 7.89 -17.65
C PHE A 249 2.31 7.73 -18.18
N ALA A 250 2.78 6.51 -18.40
CA ALA A 250 4.11 6.26 -18.94
C ALA A 250 4.20 6.50 -20.45
N GLU A 251 3.11 6.22 -21.18
CA GLU A 251 3.08 6.22 -22.65
C GLU A 251 2.11 7.27 -23.22
N GLU A 252 1.10 7.69 -22.46
CA GLU A 252 0.06 8.60 -22.91
C GLU A 252 0.23 9.99 -22.30
N ASP A 253 0.40 11.02 -23.13
CA ASP A 253 0.62 12.39 -22.66
C ASP A 253 -0.62 12.96 -21.95
N GLU A 254 -1.83 12.59 -22.36
CA GLU A 254 -3.08 13.01 -21.70
C GLU A 254 -3.18 12.41 -20.29
N ALA A 255 -2.89 11.11 -20.13
CA ALA A 255 -2.88 10.45 -18.84
C ALA A 255 -1.80 11.05 -17.92
N LYS A 256 -0.62 11.34 -18.47
CA LYS A 256 0.47 12.02 -17.77
C LYS A 256 0.03 13.41 -17.27
N ALA A 257 -0.58 14.23 -18.13
CA ALA A 257 -1.08 15.54 -17.77
C ALA A 257 -2.17 15.46 -16.69
N ALA A 258 -3.08 14.48 -16.79
CA ALA A 258 -4.12 14.25 -15.79
C ALA A 258 -3.54 13.91 -14.41
N VAL A 259 -2.50 13.08 -14.33
CA VAL A 259 -1.80 12.76 -13.07
C VAL A 259 -1.13 13.99 -12.49
N ILE A 260 -0.40 14.76 -13.30
CA ILE A 260 0.25 16.01 -12.88
C ILE A 260 -0.77 16.97 -12.31
N ASN A 261 -1.90 17.16 -12.98
CA ASN A 261 -2.97 18.05 -12.53
C ASN A 261 -3.59 17.56 -11.19
N LYS A 262 -3.80 16.26 -11.00
CA LYS A 262 -4.27 15.71 -9.72
C LYS A 262 -3.28 15.99 -8.58
N VAL A 263 -1.98 15.80 -8.82
CA VAL A 263 -0.92 16.09 -7.82
C VAL A 263 -0.89 17.60 -7.51
N ASN A 264 -0.96 18.45 -8.53
CA ASN A 264 -0.98 19.89 -8.36
C ASN A 264 -2.18 20.36 -7.52
N ALA A 265 -3.37 19.85 -7.85
CA ALA A 265 -4.60 20.15 -7.11
C ALA A 265 -4.52 19.72 -5.64
N GLU A 266 -3.95 18.54 -5.37
CA GLU A 266 -3.79 18.00 -4.01
C GLU A 266 -2.80 18.84 -3.17
N LEU A 267 -1.71 19.28 -3.78
CA LEU A 267 -0.64 20.02 -3.07
C LEU A 267 -0.99 21.50 -2.88
N PHE A 268 -1.48 22.15 -3.92
CA PHE A 268 -1.61 23.61 -3.96
C PHE A 268 -3.06 24.10 -3.95
N GLY A 269 -4.01 23.18 -4.08
CA GLY A 269 -5.42 23.48 -4.23
C GLY A 269 -5.77 23.79 -5.69
N LEU A 270 -7.07 23.85 -5.97
CA LEU A 270 -7.55 24.17 -7.33
C LEU A 270 -7.38 25.65 -7.68
N PHE A 271 -7.11 26.50 -6.67
CA PHE A 271 -6.88 27.97 -6.82
C PHE A 271 -6.19 28.53 -5.57
#